data_afbcbd6776402ea77f15ab785488224e
#
_entry.id   afbcbd6776402ea77f15ab785488224e
#
_cell.length_a   1.000
_cell.length_b   1.000
_cell.length_c   1.000
_cell.angle_alpha   90.00
_cell.angle_beta   90.00
_cell.angle_gamma   90.00
#
_symmetry.space_group_name_H-M   'P 1'
#
loop_
_entity.id
_entity.type
_entity.pdbx_description
1 polymer ?
#
loop_
_entity_poly.entity_id
_entity_poly.type
_entity_poly.pdbx_seq_one_letter_code
_entity_poly.pdbx_strand_id
1 'polypeptide(L)'
;MKTKRTLIAALLCATMALTVGCGGQSNSSKTSSTTASAKASSTASSSKASSAAKSTASNAAADEVDGVSLANPIKIDKEAKTVTVLCTVNGQYFTQPTRHASVFKDGGNGTKSIFTAYGTALDFYDALIAIGAKEGGNMTVDNKETTHVEGDPIKCEVTWNGAGKYYDYNEVIIDSNKKPIEMRFGGNRKTAEAKNTGCLSCLDSCPVGIVSNTTYTYGAVETRGEVGFTGNADVLPEDGTYVAVKYTLEK
;
A
#
# COMPACT_ATOMS: atom_id res chain seq x y z
N MET A 1 -46.31 29.32 26.80
CA MET A 1 -47.25 28.19 26.61
C MET A 1 -46.42 27.08 26.00
N LYS A 2 -45.99 26.17 26.77
CA LYS A 2 -46.23 24.74 26.98
C LYS A 2 -46.73 24.01 25.72
N THR A 3 -45.92 23.10 25.18
CA THR A 3 -46.29 21.66 25.22
C THR A 3 -45.06 20.78 24.91
N LYS A 4 -44.68 19.98 25.91
CA LYS A 4 -43.83 18.79 25.84
C LYS A 4 -44.63 17.66 25.16
N ARG A 5 -44.03 16.92 24.28
CA ARG A 5 -44.49 15.55 23.94
C ARG A 5 -43.33 14.58 24.06
N THR A 6 -43.31 13.91 25.15
CA THR A 6 -42.63 12.63 25.44
C THR A 6 -43.43 11.50 24.80
N LEU A 7 -42.79 10.60 24.10
CA LEU A 7 -43.34 9.28 23.82
C LEU A 7 -42.27 8.23 23.99
N ILE A 8 -42.64 7.28 24.79
CA ILE A 8 -42.00 6.17 25.46
C ILE A 8 -42.01 4.92 24.58
N ALA A 9 -40.91 4.20 24.62
CA ALA A 9 -40.72 2.73 24.61
C ALA A 9 -41.44 1.81 23.59
N ALA A 10 -40.67 0.94 23.01
CA ALA A 10 -40.97 -0.51 23.11
C ALA A 10 -39.69 -1.34 22.86
N LEU A 11 -39.32 -1.99 23.93
CA LEU A 11 -38.34 -3.07 24.06
C LEU A 11 -38.97 -4.36 23.48
N LEU A 12 -38.33 -5.03 22.54
CA LEU A 12 -38.66 -6.41 22.19
C LEU A 12 -37.40 -7.26 22.26
N CYS A 13 -37.28 -8.02 23.33
CA CYS A 13 -36.40 -9.18 23.45
C CYS A 13 -36.97 -10.33 22.63
N ALA A 14 -36.15 -10.95 21.79
CA ALA A 14 -36.42 -12.30 21.30
C ALA A 14 -35.16 -13.15 21.47
N THR A 15 -35.23 -14.00 22.46
CA THR A 15 -34.33 -15.13 22.73
C THR A 15 -34.75 -16.33 21.87
N MET A 16 -33.81 -16.99 21.18
CA MET A 16 -33.92 -18.41 20.75
C MET A 16 -32.52 -18.99 20.70
N ALA A 17 -32.21 -19.78 21.60
CA ALA A 17 -32.08 -21.21 21.84
C ALA A 17 -31.06 -21.94 20.95
N LEU A 18 -30.11 -22.51 21.70
CA LEU A 18 -29.07 -23.48 21.35
C LEU A 18 -29.65 -24.78 20.75
N THR A 19 -28.94 -25.33 19.75
CA THR A 19 -28.91 -26.79 19.56
C THR A 19 -27.45 -27.25 19.43
N VAL A 20 -27.07 -28.04 20.41
CA VAL A 20 -25.87 -28.87 20.46
C VAL A 20 -26.13 -30.11 19.63
N GLY A 21 -25.20 -30.48 18.76
CA GLY A 21 -25.17 -31.75 18.04
C GLY A 21 -23.76 -32.33 18.14
N CYS A 22 -23.59 -33.25 19.07
CA CYS A 22 -22.44 -34.11 19.28
C CYS A 22 -22.58 -35.41 18.47
N GLY A 23 -21.47 -35.94 17.97
CA GLY A 23 -21.29 -37.29 17.45
C GLY A 23 -20.09 -37.32 16.53
N GLY A 24 -18.94 -37.88 16.78
CA GLY A 24 -18.56 -39.11 17.45
C GLY A 24 -18.18 -40.14 16.37
N GLN A 25 -16.97 -40.40 16.23
CA GLN A 25 -16.27 -41.67 16.37
C GLN A 25 -15.19 -41.97 15.31
N SER A 26 -14.03 -42.12 15.84
CA SER A 26 -12.82 -42.83 15.45
C SER A 26 -13.00 -44.12 14.61
N ASN A 27 -12.07 -44.40 13.70
CA ASN A 27 -11.43 -45.67 13.72
C ASN A 27 -10.01 -45.67 13.13
N SER A 28 -9.17 -46.32 13.89
CA SER A 28 -7.77 -46.61 13.72
C SER A 28 -7.63 -47.97 12.99
N SER A 29 -6.66 -48.15 12.10
CA SER A 29 -5.97 -49.43 12.01
C SER A 29 -4.64 -49.32 11.24
N LYS A 30 -3.65 -49.83 11.93
CA LYS A 30 -2.29 -50.23 11.61
C LYS A 30 -2.23 -51.32 10.55
N THR A 31 -1.11 -51.40 9.83
CA THR A 31 -0.16 -52.55 9.79
C THR A 31 0.67 -52.44 8.52
N SER A 32 1.96 -52.23 8.58
CA SER A 32 3.14 -53.12 8.70
C SER A 32 3.68 -53.71 7.38
N SER A 33 4.96 -53.35 7.15
CA SER A 33 6.10 -54.18 6.68
C SER A 33 5.99 -54.87 5.32
N THR A 34 7.01 -54.84 4.47
CA THR A 34 8.29 -55.51 4.60
C THR A 34 9.21 -55.19 3.40
N THR A 35 10.45 -55.04 3.71
CA THR A 35 11.73 -55.25 3.04
C THR A 35 11.77 -56.06 1.74
N ALA A 36 12.55 -55.59 0.75
CA ALA A 36 13.55 -56.42 0.11
C ALA A 36 14.56 -55.59 -0.72
N SER A 37 15.80 -55.88 -0.45
CA SER A 37 17.03 -55.37 -1.02
C SER A 37 17.34 -56.11 -2.33
N ALA A 38 17.88 -55.41 -3.33
CA ALA A 38 18.76 -56.04 -4.31
C ALA A 38 19.75 -55.02 -4.91
N LYS A 39 20.98 -55.41 -4.87
CA LYS A 39 22.25 -54.78 -5.20
C LYS A 39 22.67 -55.24 -6.61
N ALA A 40 23.27 -54.34 -7.39
CA ALA A 40 24.38 -54.50 -8.31
C ALA A 40 24.45 -53.30 -9.25
N SER A 41 25.46 -52.58 -9.28
CA SER A 41 26.87 -52.69 -9.73
C SER A 41 27.09 -52.01 -11.09
N SER A 42 27.88 -50.93 -11.01
CA SER A 42 28.90 -50.39 -11.93
C SER A 42 28.62 -50.20 -13.41
N THR A 43 28.82 -48.99 -13.91
CA THR A 43 30.03 -48.63 -14.68
C THR A 43 30.15 -47.13 -14.87
N ALA A 44 31.34 -46.63 -14.69
CA ALA A 44 31.72 -45.24 -14.91
C ALA A 44 31.80 -44.93 -16.40
N SER A 45 31.32 -43.75 -16.79
CA SER A 45 31.84 -43.08 -17.97
C SER A 45 31.80 -41.58 -17.73
N SER A 46 32.99 -41.03 -17.69
CA SER A 46 33.28 -39.60 -17.59
C SER A 46 32.91 -38.91 -18.89
N SER A 47 32.01 -37.95 -18.83
CA SER A 47 31.93 -36.86 -19.82
C SER A 47 31.85 -35.55 -19.11
N LYS A 48 32.88 -34.78 -19.32
CA LYS A 48 33.12 -33.38 -18.94
C LYS A 48 32.06 -32.52 -19.59
N ALA A 49 31.03 -32.11 -18.84
CA ALA A 49 30.10 -31.08 -19.25
C ALA A 49 30.44 -29.82 -18.46
N SER A 50 30.96 -28.87 -19.20
CA SER A 50 31.11 -27.48 -18.81
C SER A 50 29.75 -26.95 -18.43
N SER A 51 29.48 -26.79 -17.14
CA SER A 51 28.33 -26.03 -16.66
C SER A 51 28.65 -24.53 -16.84
N ALA A 52 28.17 -23.98 -17.94
CA ALA A 52 28.05 -22.55 -18.07
C ALA A 52 27.19 -22.03 -16.90
N ALA A 53 27.81 -21.28 -16.03
CA ALA A 53 27.11 -20.46 -15.07
C ALA A 53 26.17 -19.51 -15.85
N LYS A 54 24.92 -19.87 -15.95
CA LYS A 54 23.88 -19.00 -16.48
C LYS A 54 23.65 -17.92 -15.45
N SER A 55 24.17 -16.75 -15.80
CA SER A 55 24.14 -15.53 -15.00
C SER A 55 22.74 -15.25 -14.45
N THR A 56 22.64 -15.09 -13.15
CA THR A 56 21.57 -14.43 -12.40
C THR A 56 21.48 -12.93 -12.66
N ALA A 57 22.01 -12.44 -13.79
CA ALA A 57 22.05 -11.02 -14.14
C ALA A 57 20.82 -10.52 -14.90
N SER A 58 19.80 -11.36 -15.19
CA SER A 58 18.67 -10.95 -16.03
C SER A 58 17.41 -10.54 -15.28
N ASN A 59 17.32 -10.70 -13.94
CA ASN A 59 16.15 -10.24 -13.19
C ASN A 59 16.35 -8.88 -12.51
N ALA A 60 17.58 -8.44 -12.29
CA ALA A 60 17.86 -7.15 -11.65
C ALA A 60 17.54 -5.93 -12.53
N ALA A 61 17.41 -6.11 -13.84
CA ALA A 61 17.06 -5.02 -14.77
C ALA A 61 15.55 -4.86 -14.98
N ALA A 62 14.74 -5.85 -14.60
CA ALA A 62 13.30 -5.83 -14.81
C ALA A 62 12.53 -5.06 -13.72
N ASP A 63 13.10 -4.97 -12.52
CA ASP A 63 12.53 -4.26 -11.36
C ASP A 63 13.17 -2.89 -11.10
N GLU A 64 14.16 -2.49 -11.90
CA GLU A 64 14.78 -1.17 -11.77
C GLU A 64 14.02 -0.12 -12.59
N VAL A 65 13.52 0.91 -11.90
CA VAL A 65 12.85 2.07 -12.50
C VAL A 65 13.39 3.35 -11.86
N ASP A 66 13.91 4.26 -12.67
CA ASP A 66 14.45 5.58 -12.21
C ASP A 66 15.49 5.48 -11.06
N GLY A 67 16.27 4.39 -11.04
CA GLY A 67 17.32 4.16 -10.04
C GLY A 67 16.80 3.68 -8.68
N VAL A 68 15.55 3.21 -8.60
CA VAL A 68 15.02 2.42 -7.48
C VAL A 68 14.77 0.98 -7.93
N SER A 69 14.99 0.02 -7.03
CA SER A 69 14.85 -1.42 -7.29
C SER A 69 14.44 -2.14 -6.01
N LEU A 70 14.13 -3.43 -6.10
CA LEU A 70 13.82 -4.25 -4.90
C LEU A 70 14.96 -4.24 -3.87
N ALA A 71 16.21 -4.14 -4.32
CA ALA A 71 17.37 -4.06 -3.44
C ALA A 71 17.53 -2.67 -2.79
N ASN A 72 17.10 -1.61 -3.49
CA ASN A 72 17.18 -0.22 -3.05
C ASN A 72 15.85 0.48 -3.36
N PRO A 73 14.80 0.25 -2.55
CA PRO A 73 13.45 0.68 -2.89
C PRO A 73 13.19 2.18 -2.68
N ILE A 74 14.11 2.90 -2.02
CA ILE A 74 14.01 4.35 -1.80
C ILE A 74 15.31 5.01 -2.26
N LYS A 75 15.18 6.05 -3.10
CA LYS A 75 16.27 6.92 -3.54
C LYS A 75 16.02 8.35 -3.05
N ILE A 76 17.04 8.98 -2.49
CA ILE A 76 16.99 10.34 -1.95
C ILE A 76 17.92 11.21 -2.79
N ASP A 77 17.38 12.29 -3.35
CA ASP A 77 18.16 13.35 -3.99
C ASP A 77 17.97 14.66 -3.22
N LYS A 78 18.99 15.05 -2.46
CA LYS A 78 18.96 16.25 -1.60
C LYS A 78 19.09 17.55 -2.40
N GLU A 79 19.75 17.50 -3.57
CA GLU A 79 19.90 18.66 -4.43
C GLU A 79 18.63 18.97 -5.18
N ALA A 80 18.03 17.94 -5.79
CA ALA A 80 16.74 18.04 -6.45
C ALA A 80 15.56 18.09 -5.47
N LYS A 81 15.79 17.83 -4.17
CA LYS A 81 14.76 17.73 -3.12
C LYS A 81 13.69 16.71 -3.44
N THR A 82 14.09 15.53 -3.87
CA THR A 82 13.17 14.46 -4.24
C THR A 82 13.44 13.17 -3.46
N VAL A 83 12.36 12.43 -3.22
CA VAL A 83 12.37 11.05 -2.74
C VAL A 83 11.64 10.21 -3.78
N THR A 84 12.30 9.18 -4.30
CA THR A 84 11.70 8.23 -5.26
C THR A 84 11.53 6.89 -4.57
N VAL A 85 10.36 6.27 -4.73
CA VAL A 85 10.01 4.98 -4.10
C VAL A 85 9.60 3.99 -5.17
N LEU A 86 10.18 2.78 -5.12
CA LEU A 86 9.75 1.67 -5.96
C LEU A 86 8.37 1.18 -5.52
N CYS A 87 7.47 1.06 -6.47
CA CYS A 87 6.13 0.49 -6.27
C CYS A 87 5.78 -0.48 -7.40
N THR A 88 4.67 -1.20 -7.24
CA THR A 88 3.95 -1.86 -8.35
C THR A 88 2.55 -1.30 -8.45
N VAL A 89 2.02 -1.26 -9.68
CA VAL A 89 0.61 -0.92 -9.91
C VAL A 89 -0.27 -2.05 -9.37
N ASN A 90 -1.36 -1.71 -8.70
CA ASN A 90 -2.38 -2.65 -8.26
C ASN A 90 -3.66 -2.42 -9.07
N GLY A 91 -3.85 -3.25 -10.10
CA GLY A 91 -4.95 -3.17 -11.06
C GLY A 91 -6.34 -3.36 -10.46
N GLN A 92 -6.45 -3.91 -9.26
CA GLN A 92 -7.72 -3.97 -8.53
C GLN A 92 -8.34 -2.56 -8.40
N TYR A 93 -7.50 -1.54 -8.19
CA TYR A 93 -7.95 -0.17 -7.97
C TYR A 93 -8.12 0.65 -9.26
N PHE A 94 -8.11 0.03 -10.40
CA PHE A 94 -8.62 0.65 -11.63
C PHE A 94 -10.15 0.76 -11.64
N THR A 95 -10.82 -0.12 -10.91
CA THR A 95 -12.29 -0.18 -10.87
C THR A 95 -12.87 -0.06 -9.46
N GLN A 96 -12.10 -0.38 -8.43
CA GLN A 96 -12.53 -0.27 -7.04
C GLN A 96 -11.94 1.01 -6.42
N PRO A 97 -12.73 1.85 -5.75
CA PRO A 97 -12.20 3.03 -5.10
C PRO A 97 -11.37 2.67 -3.86
N THR A 98 -10.34 3.45 -3.61
CA THR A 98 -9.51 3.38 -2.40
C THR A 98 -9.17 4.77 -1.90
N ARG A 99 -8.84 4.88 -0.61
CA ARG A 99 -8.29 6.10 -0.02
C ARG A 99 -6.75 6.11 0.01
N HIS A 100 -6.10 5.08 -0.50
CA HIS A 100 -4.65 4.91 -0.40
C HIS A 100 -4.00 5.06 -1.78
N ALA A 101 -3.12 6.07 -1.93
CA ALA A 101 -2.31 6.18 -3.14
C ALA A 101 -1.16 5.17 -3.08
N SER A 102 -0.33 5.19 -2.03
CA SER A 102 0.75 4.21 -1.88
C SER A 102 0.87 3.67 -0.46
N VAL A 103 1.07 2.35 -0.33
CA VAL A 103 1.21 1.65 0.95
C VAL A 103 2.34 0.63 0.85
N PHE A 104 3.17 0.53 1.89
CA PHE A 104 4.19 -0.51 2.02
C PHE A 104 3.56 -1.90 2.03
N LYS A 105 4.07 -2.80 1.18
CA LYS A 105 3.49 -4.12 0.92
C LYS A 105 3.27 -4.99 2.17
N ASP A 106 4.15 -4.87 3.18
CA ASP A 106 4.09 -5.64 4.43
C ASP A 106 3.46 -4.84 5.58
N GLY A 107 2.88 -3.67 5.32
CA GLY A 107 2.07 -2.93 6.28
C GLY A 107 0.66 -3.49 6.42
N GLY A 108 -0.06 -3.11 7.46
CA GLY A 108 -1.42 -3.58 7.74
C GLY A 108 -2.45 -3.26 6.62
N ASN A 109 -2.15 -2.30 5.75
CA ASN A 109 -2.93 -1.95 4.56
C ASN A 109 -2.22 -2.31 3.24
N GLY A 110 -1.22 -3.18 3.25
CA GLY A 110 -0.24 -3.39 2.18
C GLY A 110 -0.80 -3.60 0.78
N THR A 111 -1.98 -4.22 0.63
CA THR A 111 -2.58 -4.48 -0.69
C THR A 111 -3.76 -3.55 -1.00
N LYS A 112 -3.98 -2.48 -0.21
CA LYS A 112 -5.18 -1.64 -0.31
C LYS A 112 -4.93 -0.30 -1.03
N SER A 113 -3.88 -0.20 -1.83
CA SER A 113 -3.48 1.04 -2.50
C SER A 113 -3.35 0.88 -4.01
N ILE A 114 -3.43 2.00 -4.74
CA ILE A 114 -3.18 2.03 -6.18
C ILE A 114 -1.74 1.61 -6.48
N PHE A 115 -0.78 2.04 -5.64
CA PHE A 115 0.63 1.69 -5.75
C PHE A 115 1.07 0.91 -4.51
N THR A 116 1.47 -0.35 -4.69
CA THR A 116 2.04 -1.17 -3.62
C THR A 116 3.53 -0.86 -3.50
N ALA A 117 3.95 -0.20 -2.41
CA ALA A 117 5.32 0.26 -2.21
C ALA A 117 6.23 -0.80 -1.59
N TYR A 118 7.52 -0.77 -1.95
CA TYR A 118 8.56 -1.63 -1.40
C TYR A 118 9.42 -0.95 -0.32
N GLY A 119 9.39 0.38 -0.23
CA GLY A 119 9.97 1.15 0.88
C GLY A 119 9.01 1.27 2.05
N THR A 120 9.53 1.24 3.29
CA THR A 120 8.70 1.38 4.49
C THR A 120 8.22 2.82 4.68
N ALA A 121 7.11 3.01 5.41
CA ALA A 121 6.59 4.34 5.71
C ALA A 121 7.55 5.15 6.60
N LEU A 122 8.31 4.50 7.48
CA LEU A 122 9.28 5.17 8.36
C LEU A 122 10.53 5.62 7.60
N ASP A 123 11.08 4.75 6.73
CA ASP A 123 12.21 5.13 5.87
C ASP A 123 11.82 6.26 4.92
N PHE A 124 10.60 6.23 4.40
CA PHE A 124 10.04 7.29 3.57
C PHE A 124 9.89 8.61 4.33
N TYR A 125 9.40 8.59 5.58
CA TYR A 125 9.38 9.77 6.44
C TYR A 125 10.77 10.35 6.64
N ASP A 126 11.75 9.49 7.03
CA ASP A 126 13.12 9.91 7.28
C ASP A 126 13.78 10.49 6.00
N ALA A 127 13.42 9.95 4.83
CA ALA A 127 13.86 10.47 3.53
C ALA A 127 13.29 11.87 3.23
N LEU A 128 12.01 12.14 3.54
CA LEU A 128 11.42 13.48 3.38
C LEU A 128 12.08 14.51 4.32
N ILE A 129 12.36 14.12 5.56
CA ILE A 129 13.14 14.97 6.48
C ILE A 129 14.55 15.25 5.91
N ALA A 130 15.21 14.24 5.32
CA ALA A 130 16.54 14.37 4.75
C ALA A 130 16.65 15.34 3.57
N ILE A 131 15.55 15.55 2.82
CA ILE A 131 15.47 16.57 1.74
C ILE A 131 15.03 17.94 2.25
N GLY A 132 14.75 18.08 3.56
CA GLY A 132 14.43 19.33 4.22
C GLY A 132 12.93 19.67 4.27
N ALA A 133 12.04 18.70 4.05
CA ALA A 133 10.60 18.89 4.18
C ALA A 133 10.21 19.08 5.65
N LYS A 134 9.20 19.94 5.88
CA LYS A 134 8.63 20.24 7.20
C LYS A 134 7.25 19.64 7.32
N GLU A 135 7.08 18.80 8.34
CA GLU A 135 5.80 18.18 8.63
C GLU A 135 4.77 19.16 9.21
N GLY A 136 3.49 18.93 8.92
CA GLY A 136 2.39 19.69 9.49
C GLY A 136 2.10 19.32 10.94
N GLY A 137 2.10 18.03 11.24
CA GLY A 137 1.91 17.50 12.59
C GLY A 137 0.56 17.84 13.23
N ASN A 138 -0.40 18.35 12.45
CA ASN A 138 -1.68 18.88 12.93
C ASN A 138 -2.79 17.81 13.01
N MET A 139 -2.57 16.61 12.44
CA MET A 139 -3.57 15.55 12.38
C MET A 139 -3.53 14.66 13.62
N THR A 140 -4.70 14.40 14.20
CA THR A 140 -4.88 13.46 15.32
C THR A 140 -6.07 12.55 15.06
N VAL A 141 -6.24 11.51 15.88
CA VAL A 141 -7.42 10.62 15.82
C VAL A 141 -8.70 11.40 16.14
N ASP A 142 -8.61 12.39 17.03
CA ASP A 142 -9.78 13.12 17.55
C ASP A 142 -10.26 14.21 16.58
N ASN A 143 -9.34 14.84 15.81
CA ASN A 143 -9.69 15.95 14.90
C ASN A 143 -9.79 15.54 13.43
N LYS A 144 -9.46 14.32 13.07
CA LYS A 144 -9.26 13.86 11.67
C LYS A 144 -10.45 14.11 10.73
N GLU A 145 -11.68 14.06 11.24
CA GLU A 145 -12.90 14.17 10.42
C GLU A 145 -13.24 15.63 10.04
N THR A 146 -12.63 16.60 10.71
CA THR A 146 -12.88 18.03 10.53
C THR A 146 -11.63 18.83 10.17
N THR A 147 -10.45 18.18 10.13
CA THR A 147 -9.17 18.84 9.94
C THR A 147 -8.53 18.40 8.62
N HIS A 148 -8.07 19.36 7.86
CA HIS A 148 -7.25 19.13 6.68
C HIS A 148 -5.78 19.02 7.08
N VAL A 149 -5.05 18.11 6.43
CA VAL A 149 -3.61 17.95 6.67
C VAL A 149 -2.85 19.20 6.26
N GLU A 150 -1.91 19.60 7.10
CA GLU A 150 -0.96 20.70 6.84
C GLU A 150 0.45 20.14 6.61
N GLY A 151 1.41 21.03 6.38
CA GLY A 151 2.81 20.73 6.10
C GLY A 151 3.24 21.19 4.72
N ASP A 152 4.51 20.98 4.41
CA ASP A 152 5.06 21.38 3.12
C ASP A 152 4.33 20.69 1.97
N PRO A 153 4.11 21.40 0.84
CA PRO A 153 3.52 20.80 -0.34
C PRO A 153 4.49 19.80 -0.98
N ILE A 154 3.97 18.66 -1.38
CA ILE A 154 4.70 17.59 -2.01
C ILE A 154 4.07 17.29 -3.37
N LYS A 155 4.79 17.56 -4.45
CA LYS A 155 4.39 17.12 -5.78
C LYS A 155 4.63 15.62 -5.91
N CYS A 156 3.63 14.88 -6.35
CA CYS A 156 3.69 13.43 -6.54
C CYS A 156 3.57 13.09 -8.03
N GLU A 157 4.55 12.37 -8.55
CA GLU A 157 4.64 11.98 -9.96
C GLU A 157 4.99 10.50 -10.07
N VAL A 158 4.58 9.86 -11.17
CA VAL A 158 4.81 8.44 -11.42
C VAL A 158 5.45 8.24 -12.78
N THR A 159 6.43 7.33 -12.86
CA THR A 159 7.02 6.88 -14.14
C THR A 159 7.26 5.38 -14.10
N TRP A 160 7.46 4.79 -15.27
CA TRP A 160 7.80 3.37 -15.45
C TRP A 160 8.65 3.19 -16.71
N ASN A 161 9.22 2.02 -16.87
CA ASN A 161 10.01 1.71 -18.05
C ASN A 161 9.14 1.81 -19.33
N GLY A 162 9.51 2.68 -20.24
CA GLY A 162 8.74 2.96 -21.45
C GLY A 162 7.73 4.10 -21.35
N ALA A 163 7.54 4.71 -20.19
CA ALA A 163 6.61 5.85 -19.98
C ALA A 163 7.02 7.12 -20.77
N GLY A 164 8.31 7.33 -20.95
CA GLY A 164 8.87 8.50 -21.67
C GLY A 164 8.78 9.82 -20.91
N LYS A 165 8.00 9.89 -19.83
CA LYS A 165 7.85 11.07 -18.95
C LYS A 165 7.47 10.66 -17.53
N TYR A 166 7.41 11.62 -16.63
CA TYR A 166 6.68 11.52 -15.39
C TYR A 166 5.24 12.02 -15.58
N TYR A 167 4.29 11.32 -14.95
CA TYR A 167 2.87 11.67 -14.92
C TYR A 167 2.52 12.17 -13.53
N ASP A 168 1.84 13.31 -13.44
CA ASP A 168 1.35 13.84 -12.16
C ASP A 168 0.27 12.91 -11.56
N TYR A 169 0.12 12.90 -10.21
CA TYR A 169 -0.95 12.14 -9.56
C TYR A 169 -2.34 12.49 -10.12
N ASN A 170 -2.56 13.74 -10.51
CA ASN A 170 -3.81 14.18 -11.14
C ASN A 170 -4.03 13.63 -12.57
N GLU A 171 -2.98 13.07 -13.22
CA GLU A 171 -3.11 12.36 -14.49
C GLU A 171 -3.38 10.85 -14.28
N VAL A 172 -2.78 10.25 -13.25
CA VAL A 172 -2.78 8.79 -13.01
C VAL A 172 -3.78 8.33 -11.96
N ILE A 173 -4.38 9.24 -11.19
CA ILE A 173 -5.42 8.95 -10.20
C ILE A 173 -6.66 9.79 -10.53
N ILE A 174 -7.79 9.13 -10.64
CA ILE A 174 -9.09 9.76 -10.91
C ILE A 174 -9.76 10.09 -9.58
N ASP A 175 -10.03 11.35 -9.32
CA ASP A 175 -10.97 11.82 -8.31
C ASP A 175 -12.38 11.86 -8.93
N SER A 176 -13.35 11.15 -8.36
CA SER A 176 -14.72 11.10 -8.87
C SER A 176 -15.42 12.47 -8.91
N ASN A 177 -14.97 13.42 -8.10
CA ASN A 177 -15.45 14.80 -8.06
C ASN A 177 -14.63 15.74 -8.94
N LYS A 178 -13.55 15.25 -9.58
CA LYS A 178 -12.64 16.03 -10.43
C LYS A 178 -11.98 17.22 -9.71
N LYS A 179 -11.75 17.08 -8.40
CA LYS A 179 -10.98 18.07 -7.64
C LYS A 179 -9.50 17.75 -7.72
N PRO A 180 -8.61 18.74 -7.60
CA PRO A 180 -7.17 18.52 -7.60
C PRO A 180 -6.74 17.70 -6.37
N ILE A 181 -5.78 16.81 -6.57
CA ILE A 181 -5.09 16.07 -5.52
C ILE A 181 -3.91 16.94 -5.08
N GLU A 182 -4.02 17.51 -3.89
CA GLU A 182 -3.01 18.40 -3.29
C GLU A 182 -2.34 17.72 -2.12
N MET A 183 -1.12 17.21 -2.33
CA MET A 183 -0.43 16.41 -1.33
C MET A 183 0.41 17.28 -0.38
N ARG A 184 0.36 16.94 0.91
CA ARG A 184 1.08 17.62 1.99
C ARG A 184 1.87 16.64 2.84
N PHE A 185 3.03 17.05 3.33
CA PHE A 185 3.81 16.27 4.29
C PHE A 185 3.19 16.39 5.68
N GLY A 186 2.22 15.53 5.98
CA GLY A 186 1.54 15.50 7.29
C GLY A 186 2.44 15.06 8.43
N GLY A 187 3.43 14.23 8.15
CA GLY A 187 4.37 13.68 9.13
C GLY A 187 3.84 12.42 9.79
N ASN A 188 3.18 12.55 10.93
CA ASN A 188 2.49 11.44 11.64
C ASN A 188 3.40 10.23 12.01
N ARG A 189 4.73 10.40 12.07
CA ARG A 189 5.71 9.32 12.28
C ARG A 189 5.35 8.40 13.46
N LYS A 190 5.02 8.98 14.61
CA LYS A 190 4.69 8.19 15.83
C LYS A 190 3.42 7.35 15.65
N THR A 191 2.40 7.91 15.00
CA THR A 191 1.15 7.18 14.74
C THR A 191 1.34 6.12 13.66
N ALA A 192 2.12 6.41 12.62
CA ALA A 192 2.48 5.45 11.56
C ALA A 192 3.22 4.24 12.15
N GLU A 193 4.20 4.46 13.03
CA GLU A 193 4.95 3.43 13.74
C GLU A 193 4.02 2.59 14.63
N ALA A 194 3.24 3.24 15.49
CA ALA A 194 2.35 2.57 16.44
C ALA A 194 1.25 1.74 15.77
N LYS A 195 0.73 2.19 14.62
CA LYS A 195 -0.35 1.51 13.90
C LYS A 195 0.15 0.52 12.84
N ASN A 196 1.38 0.68 12.39
CA ASN A 196 2.03 -0.15 11.36
C ASN A 196 1.15 -0.40 10.11
N THR A 197 0.41 0.63 9.67
CA THR A 197 -0.47 0.51 8.51
C THR A 197 0.29 0.46 7.18
N GLY A 198 1.52 0.98 7.16
CA GLY A 198 2.37 1.06 5.98
C GLY A 198 2.03 2.22 5.03
N CYS A 199 1.14 3.15 5.40
CA CYS A 199 0.71 4.22 4.51
C CYS A 199 1.81 5.25 4.25
N LEU A 200 2.35 5.28 3.01
CA LEU A 200 3.22 6.35 2.55
C LEU A 200 2.40 7.56 2.14
N SER A 201 1.41 7.37 1.25
CA SER A 201 0.53 8.47 0.82
C SER A 201 -0.95 8.07 0.81
N CYS A 202 -1.79 8.96 1.33
CA CYS A 202 -3.24 8.81 1.43
C CYS A 202 -3.96 9.87 0.58
N LEU A 203 -5.15 9.55 0.04
CA LEU A 203 -5.94 10.41 -0.85
C LEU A 203 -6.99 11.25 -0.11
N ASP A 204 -7.04 11.15 1.21
CA ASP A 204 -7.72 12.07 2.12
C ASP A 204 -6.78 12.43 3.27
N SER A 205 -7.07 13.49 4.04
CA SER A 205 -6.29 13.90 5.20
C SER A 205 -6.24 12.79 6.24
N CYS A 206 -5.06 12.24 6.52
CA CYS A 206 -4.92 11.04 7.32
C CYS A 206 -4.01 11.25 8.53
N PRO A 207 -4.43 10.87 9.76
CA PRO A 207 -3.59 10.99 10.95
C PRO A 207 -2.48 9.93 11.04
N VAL A 208 -2.35 9.05 10.04
CA VAL A 208 -1.37 7.96 9.99
C VAL A 208 -0.49 8.04 8.74
N GLY A 209 -1.04 8.48 7.60
CA GLY A 209 -0.30 8.63 6.34
C GLY A 209 0.83 9.66 6.49
N ILE A 210 2.01 9.36 5.94
CA ILE A 210 3.17 10.26 5.97
C ILE A 210 2.89 11.50 5.12
N VAL A 211 2.42 11.28 3.89
CA VAL A 211 1.93 12.32 2.98
C VAL A 211 0.44 12.10 2.77
N SER A 212 -0.35 13.17 2.70
CA SER A 212 -1.80 13.05 2.55
C SER A 212 -2.36 14.19 1.68
N ASN A 213 -3.46 13.87 0.97
CA ASN A 213 -4.20 14.87 0.20
C ASN A 213 -4.99 15.78 1.15
N THR A 214 -4.79 17.08 1.03
CA THR A 214 -5.48 18.08 1.85
C THR A 214 -6.87 18.46 1.33
N THR A 215 -7.24 18.05 0.13
CA THR A 215 -8.53 18.41 -0.50
C THR A 215 -9.74 17.88 0.28
N TYR A 216 -9.58 16.74 0.97
CA TYR A 216 -10.64 16.10 1.75
C TYR A 216 -10.17 15.77 3.17
N THR A 217 -11.11 15.82 4.12
CA THR A 217 -10.87 15.35 5.48
C THR A 217 -10.94 13.82 5.55
N TYR A 218 -10.39 13.22 6.60
CA TYR A 218 -10.43 11.78 6.83
C TYR A 218 -11.86 11.23 6.76
N GLY A 219 -12.02 10.08 6.13
CA GLY A 219 -13.32 9.40 6.01
C GLY A 219 -14.17 9.85 4.83
N ALA A 220 -13.71 10.78 4.01
CA ALA A 220 -14.42 11.20 2.80
C ALA A 220 -14.70 10.01 1.86
N VAL A 221 -13.76 9.07 1.75
CA VAL A 221 -13.89 7.88 0.89
C VAL A 221 -14.73 6.79 1.58
N GLU A 222 -14.24 6.26 2.71
CA GLU A 222 -14.77 5.02 3.29
C GLU A 222 -16.00 5.24 4.18
N THR A 223 -16.05 6.38 4.90
CA THR A 223 -17.10 6.59 5.90
C THR A 223 -18.28 7.38 5.33
N ARG A 224 -17.99 8.43 4.56
CA ARG A 224 -19.03 9.34 4.06
C ARG A 224 -19.39 9.11 2.59
N GLY A 225 -18.53 8.40 1.83
CA GLY A 225 -18.77 8.16 0.40
C GLY A 225 -18.84 9.45 -0.43
N GLU A 226 -18.14 10.49 0.00
CA GLU A 226 -18.12 11.81 -0.68
C GLU A 226 -17.34 11.77 -1.99
N VAL A 227 -16.34 10.90 -2.07
CA VAL A 227 -15.42 10.77 -3.19
C VAL A 227 -14.93 9.33 -3.33
N GLY A 228 -14.64 8.91 -4.56
CA GLY A 228 -13.94 7.67 -4.87
C GLY A 228 -12.66 7.99 -5.64
N PHE A 229 -11.55 7.38 -5.26
CA PHE A 229 -10.30 7.48 -6.00
C PHE A 229 -9.97 6.14 -6.65
N THR A 230 -9.67 6.16 -7.93
CA THR A 230 -9.24 4.98 -8.69
C THR A 230 -7.97 5.31 -9.49
N GLY A 231 -7.17 4.29 -9.80
CA GLY A 231 -6.11 4.42 -10.78
C GLY A 231 -6.71 4.67 -12.17
N ASN A 232 -6.07 5.53 -12.94
CA ASN A 232 -6.47 5.81 -14.33
C ASN A 232 -5.91 4.73 -15.26
N ALA A 233 -6.74 3.75 -15.61
CA ALA A 233 -6.36 2.63 -16.49
C ALA A 233 -6.01 3.06 -17.92
N ASP A 234 -6.45 4.25 -18.35
CA ASP A 234 -6.10 4.78 -19.70
C ASP A 234 -4.67 5.33 -19.74
N VAL A 235 -4.03 5.54 -18.58
CA VAL A 235 -2.70 6.14 -18.46
C VAL A 235 -1.70 5.19 -17.80
N LEU A 236 -2.08 4.58 -16.65
CA LEU A 236 -1.21 3.68 -15.90
C LEU A 236 -0.93 2.40 -16.70
N PRO A 237 0.26 1.80 -16.51
CA PRO A 237 0.55 0.48 -17.07
C PRO A 237 -0.28 -0.59 -16.36
N GLU A 238 -0.27 -1.79 -16.91
CA GLU A 238 -1.01 -2.95 -16.40
C GLU A 238 -0.61 -3.36 -14.97
N ASP A 239 -1.50 -4.12 -14.35
CA ASP A 239 -1.32 -4.68 -13.00
C ASP A 239 0.04 -5.36 -12.82
N GLY A 240 0.67 -5.14 -11.67
CA GLY A 240 1.96 -5.72 -11.32
C GLY A 240 3.18 -5.04 -11.95
N THR A 241 2.99 -4.06 -12.85
CA THR A 241 4.11 -3.31 -13.45
C THR A 241 4.85 -2.51 -12.39
N TYR A 242 6.20 -2.61 -12.40
CA TYR A 242 7.04 -1.77 -11.56
C TYR A 242 7.00 -0.31 -12.02
N VAL A 243 6.79 0.58 -11.06
CA VAL A 243 6.74 2.04 -11.25
C VAL A 243 7.60 2.72 -10.19
N ALA A 244 8.14 3.88 -10.52
CA ALA A 244 8.78 4.78 -9.56
C ALA A 244 7.80 5.91 -9.21
N VAL A 245 7.47 6.04 -7.94
CA VAL A 245 6.70 7.18 -7.41
C VAL A 245 7.67 8.20 -6.84
N LYS A 246 7.70 9.38 -7.44
CA LYS A 246 8.58 10.48 -7.05
C LYS A 246 7.80 11.53 -6.27
N TYR A 247 8.35 11.90 -5.13
CA TYR A 247 7.84 12.92 -4.20
C TYR A 247 8.82 14.08 -4.19
N THR A 248 8.41 15.23 -4.70
CA THR A 248 9.23 16.45 -4.81
C THR A 248 8.75 17.48 -3.80
N LEU A 249 9.67 17.98 -2.96
CA LEU A 249 9.39 19.11 -2.06
C LEU A 249 9.24 20.38 -2.89
N GLU A 250 8.03 20.94 -2.88
CA GLU A 250 7.76 22.24 -3.49
C GLU A 250 8.11 23.38 -2.52
N LYS A 251 8.45 24.55 -3.09
CA LYS A 251 8.81 25.75 -2.32
C LYS A 251 7.59 26.64 -2.09
#